data_f7eb52bfb5dfaef4e7311a2864345260
#
_entry.id   f7eb52bfb5dfaef4e7311a2864345260
#
_cell.length_a   1.000
_cell.length_b   1.000
_cell.length_c   1.000
_cell.angle_alpha   90.00
_cell.angle_beta   90.00
_cell.angle_gamma   90.00
#
_symmetry.space_group_name_H-M   'P 1'
#
loop_
_entity.id
_entity.type
_entity.pdbx_description
1 polymer ?
#
loop_
_entity_poly.entity_id
_entity_poly.type
_entity_poly.pdbx_seq_one_letter_code
_entity_poly.pdbx_strand_id
1 'polypeptide(L)'
;MCDYVVLPLLNSSFEPGRAREVVEGFVDVDLRNIARAELFYFTGQAEECCEITRGYLSSRVIELKLSACILYGYSNLTLGNVAAAKRGMEGIQSCVKIAMKKKVPKDVYASCLLAGYVGAVLLHLPTDGMPAFGEYSRMLPEGLRLFATYVMAHHTYLNGEIWSAYGMGKAALFMA
;
A
#
# COMPACT_ATOMS: atom_id res chain seq x y z
N MET A 1 14.50 8.42 -8.75
CA MET A 1 14.12 7.10 -8.24
C MET A 1 13.32 7.37 -6.98
N CYS A 2 12.02 7.08 -6.97
CA CYS A 2 11.20 7.32 -5.78
C CYS A 2 11.49 6.22 -4.76
N ASP A 3 12.42 6.50 -3.85
CA ASP A 3 12.83 5.57 -2.80
C ASP A 3 11.79 5.47 -1.65
N TYR A 4 10.65 6.16 -1.80
CA TYR A 4 9.57 6.20 -0.82
C TYR A 4 8.50 5.13 -1.01
N VAL A 5 8.69 4.17 -1.89
CA VAL A 5 7.78 3.05 -2.01
C VAL A 5 8.19 1.99 -1.00
N VAL A 6 7.42 1.93 0.02
CA VAL A 6 7.48 1.19 1.27
C VAL A 6 7.67 -0.35 1.14
N LEU A 7 7.71 -0.93 -0.04
CA LEU A 7 7.74 -2.37 -0.25
C LEU A 7 9.07 -3.03 -0.72
N PRO A 8 10.21 -2.33 -0.84
CA PRO A 8 11.47 -3.02 -1.14
C PRO A 8 11.94 -3.95 -0.01
N LEU A 9 11.45 -3.76 1.21
CA LEU A 9 11.83 -4.58 2.35
C LEU A 9 11.16 -5.97 2.35
N LEU A 10 10.09 -6.15 1.56
CA LEU A 10 9.34 -7.41 1.47
C LEU A 10 9.89 -8.41 0.46
N ASN A 11 10.74 -7.99 -0.47
CA ASN A 11 11.20 -8.84 -1.58
C ASN A 11 12.44 -9.70 -1.29
N SER A 12 13.01 -9.62 -0.10
CA SER A 12 14.03 -10.55 0.35
C SER A 12 13.51 -11.30 1.56
N SER A 13 13.92 -12.53 1.77
CA SER A 13 13.65 -13.30 2.98
C SER A 13 13.62 -12.35 4.18
N PHE A 14 12.41 -12.06 4.70
CA PHE A 14 12.20 -11.06 5.73
C PHE A 14 12.91 -11.50 7.03
N GLU A 15 14.08 -10.93 7.24
CA GLU A 15 14.82 -11.07 8.50
C GLU A 15 14.66 -9.76 9.28
N PRO A 16 13.86 -9.74 10.36
CA PRO A 16 13.59 -8.51 11.12
C PRO A 16 14.84 -7.79 11.63
N GLY A 17 15.88 -8.54 11.99
CA GLY A 17 17.17 -8.00 12.44
C GLY A 17 17.86 -7.18 11.33
N ARG A 18 17.99 -7.78 10.15
CA ARG A 18 18.60 -7.15 8.98
C ARG A 18 17.78 -5.95 8.47
N ALA A 19 16.45 -6.10 8.48
CA ALA A 19 15.57 -4.99 8.13
C ALA A 19 15.76 -3.78 9.06
N ARG A 20 15.93 -4.01 10.36
CA ARG A 20 16.23 -2.96 11.35
C ARG A 20 17.53 -2.22 11.04
N GLU A 21 18.61 -2.95 10.75
CA GLU A 21 19.89 -2.34 10.36
C GLU A 21 19.76 -1.45 9.13
N VAL A 22 19.04 -1.91 8.10
CA VAL A 22 18.78 -1.13 6.90
C VAL A 22 17.99 0.14 7.22
N VAL A 23 16.93 0.03 8.01
CA VAL A 23 16.08 1.17 8.42
C VAL A 23 16.89 2.23 9.17
N GLU A 24 17.73 1.83 10.11
CA GLU A 24 18.56 2.77 10.88
C GLU A 24 19.67 3.41 10.02
N GLY A 25 20.03 2.80 8.89
CA GLY A 25 20.99 3.34 7.93
C GLY A 25 20.45 4.48 7.05
N PHE A 26 19.14 4.72 7.00
CA PHE A 26 18.58 5.82 6.23
C PHE A 26 18.98 7.18 6.82
N VAL A 27 19.58 8.03 5.98
CA VAL A 27 20.00 9.40 6.35
C VAL A 27 18.78 10.34 6.46
N ASP A 28 17.84 10.20 5.53
CA ASP A 28 16.59 10.97 5.54
C ASP A 28 15.71 10.53 6.71
N VAL A 29 15.38 11.47 7.59
CA VAL A 29 14.64 11.21 8.83
C VAL A 29 13.20 10.77 8.54
N ASP A 30 12.55 11.38 7.54
CA ASP A 30 11.17 11.06 7.19
C ASP A 30 11.08 9.68 6.56
N LEU A 31 12.02 9.35 5.65
CA LEU A 31 12.13 8.02 5.07
C LEU A 31 12.39 6.97 6.14
N ARG A 32 13.34 7.23 7.03
CA ARG A 32 13.65 6.33 8.16
C ARG A 32 12.44 6.08 9.06
N ASN A 33 11.67 7.12 9.38
CA ASN A 33 10.48 6.99 10.22
C ASN A 33 9.39 6.16 9.53
N ILE A 34 9.13 6.38 8.23
CA ILE A 34 8.16 5.57 7.47
C ILE A 34 8.63 4.12 7.37
N ALA A 35 9.91 3.88 7.08
CA ALA A 35 10.46 2.53 7.03
C ALA A 35 10.43 1.82 8.40
N ARG A 36 10.63 2.56 9.49
CA ARG A 36 10.48 2.04 10.87
C ARG A 36 9.02 1.70 11.17
N ALA A 37 8.07 2.53 10.76
CA ALA A 37 6.64 2.24 10.90
C ALA A 37 6.25 0.99 10.13
N GLU A 38 6.78 0.80 8.91
CA GLU A 38 6.59 -0.42 8.14
C GLU A 38 7.13 -1.65 8.85
N LEU A 39 8.36 -1.57 9.39
CA LEU A 39 8.95 -2.65 10.17
C LEU A 39 8.07 -3.01 11.37
N PHE A 40 7.55 -2.02 12.09
CA PHE A 40 6.62 -2.24 13.20
C PHE A 40 5.34 -2.94 12.77
N TYR A 41 4.76 -2.53 11.63
CA TYR A 41 3.58 -3.19 11.08
C TYR A 41 3.85 -4.69 10.81
N PHE A 42 4.94 -5.02 10.13
CA PHE A 42 5.29 -6.41 9.79
C PHE A 42 5.76 -7.25 10.98
N THR A 43 6.22 -6.62 12.06
CA THR A 43 6.57 -7.32 13.31
C THR A 43 5.42 -7.38 14.32
N GLY A 44 4.20 -6.97 13.91
CA GLY A 44 3.00 -7.04 14.74
C GLY A 44 2.85 -5.92 15.77
N GLN A 45 3.68 -4.88 15.69
CA GLN A 45 3.68 -3.71 16.57
C GLN A 45 2.80 -2.61 15.94
N ALA A 46 1.49 -2.90 15.83
CA ALA A 46 0.56 -2.03 15.11
C ALA A 46 0.33 -0.68 15.79
N GLU A 47 0.43 -0.61 17.12
CA GLU A 47 0.27 0.63 17.90
C GLU A 47 1.41 1.60 17.59
N GLU A 48 2.66 1.14 17.66
CA GLU A 48 3.86 1.93 17.36
C GLU A 48 3.87 2.41 15.89
N CYS A 49 3.41 1.55 14.99
CA CYS A 49 3.20 1.94 13.60
C CYS A 49 2.21 3.10 13.48
N CYS A 50 1.07 3.04 14.18
CA CYS A 50 0.07 4.12 14.19
C CYS A 50 0.61 5.42 14.78
N GLU A 51 1.42 5.35 15.83
CA GLU A 51 2.03 6.54 16.46
C GLU A 51 2.91 7.31 15.50
N ILE A 52 3.83 6.61 14.82
CA ILE A 52 4.73 7.24 13.85
C ILE A 52 3.93 7.80 12.66
N THR A 53 3.07 6.98 12.05
CA THR A 53 2.38 7.35 10.81
C THR A 53 1.40 8.49 10.98
N ARG A 54 0.84 8.68 12.17
CA ARG A 54 -0.08 9.79 12.49
C ARG A 54 0.52 11.16 12.16
N GLY A 55 1.81 11.36 12.39
CA GLY A 55 2.51 12.61 12.08
C GLY A 55 2.59 12.93 10.59
N TYR A 56 2.45 11.93 9.71
CA TYR A 56 2.60 12.06 8.27
C TYR A 56 1.28 12.07 7.49
N LEU A 57 0.12 11.86 8.13
CA LEU A 57 -1.19 11.83 7.46
C LEU A 57 -1.53 13.13 6.73
N SER A 58 -0.97 14.25 7.16
CA SER A 58 -1.14 15.58 6.55
C SER A 58 0.08 16.05 5.77
N SER A 59 1.05 15.19 5.49
CA SER A 59 2.26 15.56 4.74
C SER A 59 1.92 16.17 3.38
N ARG A 60 2.73 17.17 2.95
CA ARG A 60 2.66 17.75 1.61
C ARG A 60 3.38 16.93 0.55
N VAL A 61 4.27 16.04 0.97
CA VAL A 61 4.96 15.06 0.12
C VAL A 61 4.01 13.89 -0.07
N ILE A 62 3.55 13.68 -1.30
CA ILE A 62 2.48 12.72 -1.62
C ILE A 62 2.88 11.28 -1.27
N GLU A 63 4.13 10.93 -1.52
CA GLU A 63 4.68 9.60 -1.26
C GLU A 63 4.68 9.30 0.25
N LEU A 64 5.18 10.22 1.06
CA LEU A 64 5.14 10.08 2.53
C LEU A 64 3.72 9.98 3.05
N LYS A 65 2.82 10.86 2.56
CA LYS A 65 1.42 10.83 2.92
C LYS A 65 0.77 9.51 2.56
N LEU A 66 1.01 9.00 1.34
CA LEU A 66 0.43 7.74 0.87
C LEU A 66 0.87 6.58 1.75
N SER A 67 2.19 6.42 1.97
CA SER A 67 2.76 5.37 2.81
C SER A 67 2.19 5.43 4.23
N ALA A 68 2.14 6.63 4.83
CA ALA A 68 1.57 6.82 6.15
C ALA A 68 0.09 6.44 6.21
N CYS A 69 -0.71 6.84 5.23
CA CYS A 69 -2.14 6.52 5.19
C CYS A 69 -2.39 5.01 5.03
N ILE A 70 -1.59 4.31 4.23
CA ILE A 70 -1.65 2.86 4.06
C ILE A 70 -1.33 2.17 5.39
N LEU A 71 -0.17 2.45 5.96
CA LEU A 71 0.29 1.82 7.20
C LEU A 71 -0.65 2.13 8.37
N TYR A 72 -1.09 3.38 8.50
CA TYR A 72 -2.05 3.79 9.52
C TYR A 72 -3.39 3.08 9.37
N GLY A 73 -3.91 3.01 8.14
CA GLY A 73 -5.17 2.33 7.84
C GLY A 73 -5.11 0.84 8.17
N TYR A 74 -4.09 0.15 7.71
CA TYR A 74 -3.94 -1.30 7.91
C TYR A 74 -3.64 -1.66 9.37
N SER A 75 -2.78 -0.90 10.05
CA SER A 75 -2.52 -1.10 11.49
C SER A 75 -3.79 -0.92 12.31
N ASN A 76 -4.61 0.09 12.01
CA ASN A 76 -5.88 0.27 12.70
C ASN A 76 -6.91 -0.83 12.39
N LEU A 77 -6.90 -1.43 11.19
CA LEU A 77 -7.70 -2.64 10.91
C LEU A 77 -7.25 -3.81 11.78
N THR A 78 -5.95 -4.04 11.90
CA THR A 78 -5.37 -5.07 12.77
C THR A 78 -5.78 -4.87 14.24
N LEU A 79 -5.84 -3.62 14.70
CA LEU A 79 -6.28 -3.25 16.05
C LEU A 79 -7.81 -3.24 16.23
N GLY A 80 -8.59 -3.54 15.18
CA GLY A 80 -10.05 -3.49 15.21
C GLY A 80 -10.64 -2.06 15.21
N ASN A 81 -9.82 -1.03 15.00
CA ASN A 81 -10.27 0.37 15.01
C ASN A 81 -10.72 0.82 13.61
N VAL A 82 -11.90 0.38 13.21
CA VAL A 82 -12.48 0.63 11.87
C VAL A 82 -12.62 2.14 11.59
N ALA A 83 -12.96 2.96 12.57
CA ALA A 83 -13.11 4.40 12.37
C ALA A 83 -11.79 5.08 12.00
N ALA A 84 -10.67 4.67 12.62
CA ALA A 84 -9.35 5.16 12.28
C ALA A 84 -8.84 4.59 10.94
N ALA A 85 -9.15 3.33 10.64
CA ALA A 85 -8.84 2.72 9.35
C ALA A 85 -9.53 3.48 8.19
N LYS A 86 -10.80 3.87 8.33
CA LYS A 86 -11.50 4.71 7.35
C LYS A 86 -10.82 6.07 7.13
N ARG A 87 -10.28 6.70 8.18
CA ARG A 87 -9.49 7.94 8.03
C ARG A 87 -8.22 7.73 7.19
N GLY A 88 -7.54 6.59 7.38
CA GLY A 88 -6.44 6.19 6.50
C GLY A 88 -6.88 6.11 5.04
N MET A 89 -8.01 5.46 4.77
CA MET A 89 -8.59 5.35 3.42
C MET A 89 -8.95 6.72 2.81
N GLU A 90 -9.55 7.63 3.58
CA GLU A 90 -9.82 9.00 3.13
C GLU A 90 -8.53 9.73 2.73
N GLY A 91 -7.46 9.51 3.50
CA GLY A 91 -6.12 10.01 3.17
C GLY A 91 -5.59 9.46 1.85
N ILE A 92 -5.74 8.14 1.59
CA ILE A 92 -5.37 7.50 0.33
C ILE A 92 -6.18 8.10 -0.83
N GLN A 93 -7.50 8.25 -0.68
CA GLN A 93 -8.36 8.87 -1.69
C GLN A 93 -7.95 10.32 -1.98
N SER A 94 -7.53 11.05 -0.95
CA SER A 94 -6.94 12.38 -1.12
C SER A 94 -5.67 12.35 -1.96
N CYS A 95 -4.79 11.36 -1.74
CA CYS A 95 -3.58 11.17 -2.57
C CYS A 95 -3.94 10.86 -4.03
N VAL A 96 -4.92 9.99 -4.28
CA VAL A 96 -5.42 9.71 -5.63
C VAL A 96 -5.88 10.99 -6.33
N LYS A 97 -6.72 11.80 -5.66
CA LYS A 97 -7.21 13.08 -6.21
C LYS A 97 -6.06 14.06 -6.51
N ILE A 98 -5.05 14.11 -5.68
CA ILE A 98 -3.87 14.95 -5.89
C ILE A 98 -3.06 14.44 -7.08
N ALA A 99 -2.83 13.13 -7.16
CA ALA A 99 -2.07 12.48 -8.22
C ALA A 99 -2.74 12.66 -9.60
N MET A 100 -4.07 12.62 -9.64
CA MET A 100 -4.83 12.90 -10.88
C MET A 100 -4.70 14.35 -11.36
N LYS A 101 -4.57 15.31 -10.45
CA LYS A 101 -4.48 16.75 -10.77
C LYS A 101 -3.05 17.23 -11.03
N LYS A 102 -2.07 16.62 -10.38
CA LYS A 102 -0.66 16.97 -10.52
C LYS A 102 0.03 15.97 -11.44
N LYS A 103 1.02 16.43 -12.21
CA LYS A 103 1.90 15.53 -12.98
C LYS A 103 2.87 14.83 -12.01
N VAL A 104 2.36 13.85 -11.26
CA VAL A 104 3.21 12.96 -10.46
C VAL A 104 3.83 11.86 -11.34
N PRO A 105 4.94 11.23 -10.92
CA PRO A 105 5.47 10.05 -11.60
C PRO A 105 4.41 8.97 -11.76
N LYS A 106 4.46 8.23 -12.88
CA LYS A 106 3.44 7.22 -13.22
C LYS A 106 3.34 6.09 -12.20
N ASP A 107 4.47 5.68 -11.65
CA ASP A 107 4.57 4.67 -10.59
C ASP A 107 3.90 5.13 -9.28
N VAL A 108 4.07 6.40 -8.90
CA VAL A 108 3.38 7.00 -7.75
C VAL A 108 1.87 7.04 -7.98
N TYR A 109 1.45 7.46 -9.16
CA TYR A 109 0.02 7.47 -9.53
C TYR A 109 -0.59 6.06 -9.45
N ALA A 110 0.06 5.06 -10.06
CA ALA A 110 -0.38 3.68 -10.03
C ALA A 110 -0.40 3.10 -8.60
N SER A 111 0.58 3.44 -7.77
CA SER A 111 0.62 3.04 -6.36
C SER A 111 -0.52 3.65 -5.54
N CYS A 112 -0.90 4.91 -5.81
CA CYS A 112 -2.08 5.55 -5.20
C CYS A 112 -3.37 4.80 -5.58
N LEU A 113 -3.53 4.43 -6.86
CA LEU A 113 -4.71 3.69 -7.33
C LEU A 113 -4.79 2.30 -6.70
N LEU A 114 -3.67 1.58 -6.66
CA LEU A 114 -3.61 0.26 -6.02
C LEU A 114 -3.97 0.34 -4.55
N ALA A 115 -3.38 1.29 -3.81
CA ALA A 115 -3.67 1.47 -2.39
C ALA A 115 -5.14 1.83 -2.15
N GLY A 116 -5.71 2.69 -2.99
CA GLY A 116 -7.13 3.03 -2.95
C GLY A 116 -8.02 1.80 -3.17
N TYR A 117 -7.68 0.97 -4.15
CA TYR A 117 -8.40 -0.25 -4.47
C TYR A 117 -8.32 -1.26 -3.30
N VAL A 118 -7.12 -1.56 -2.81
CA VAL A 118 -6.92 -2.49 -1.68
C VAL A 118 -7.68 -2.02 -0.44
N GLY A 119 -7.60 -0.73 -0.13
CA GLY A 119 -8.32 -0.17 1.02
C GLY A 119 -9.84 -0.26 0.86
N ALA A 120 -10.38 -0.05 -0.35
CA ALA A 120 -11.80 -0.22 -0.63
C ALA A 120 -12.25 -1.68 -0.43
N VAL A 121 -11.48 -2.64 -0.95
CA VAL A 121 -11.75 -4.07 -0.78
C VAL A 121 -11.75 -4.47 0.71
N LEU A 122 -10.73 -4.07 1.45
CA LEU A 122 -10.60 -4.41 2.88
C LEU A 122 -11.70 -3.79 3.76
N LEU A 123 -12.23 -2.64 3.38
CA LEU A 123 -13.29 -1.94 4.10
C LEU A 123 -14.68 -2.21 3.53
N HIS A 124 -14.81 -3.14 2.58
CA HIS A 124 -16.06 -3.44 1.88
C HIS A 124 -16.74 -2.18 1.30
N LEU A 125 -15.93 -1.27 0.74
CA LEU A 125 -16.40 -0.06 0.08
C LEU A 125 -16.60 -0.32 -1.42
N PRO A 126 -17.53 0.40 -2.09
CA PRO A 126 -17.68 0.31 -3.54
C PRO A 126 -16.37 0.68 -4.26
N THR A 127 -16.05 -0.09 -5.28
CA THR A 127 -14.89 0.17 -6.17
C THR A 127 -15.32 0.81 -7.49
N ASP A 128 -16.61 1.11 -7.63
CA ASP A 128 -17.19 1.75 -8.81
C ASP A 128 -16.51 3.08 -9.10
N GLY A 129 -16.19 3.31 -10.37
CA GLY A 129 -15.50 4.53 -10.80
C GLY A 129 -13.99 4.55 -10.58
N MET A 130 -13.41 3.48 -10.04
CA MET A 130 -11.95 3.32 -10.06
C MET A 130 -11.50 2.86 -11.46
N PRO A 131 -10.33 3.33 -11.94
CA PRO A 131 -9.75 2.85 -13.19
C PRO A 131 -9.59 1.32 -13.18
N ALA A 132 -9.82 0.68 -14.33
CA ALA A 132 -9.63 -0.75 -14.45
C ALA A 132 -8.17 -1.14 -14.14
N PHE A 133 -7.98 -2.26 -13.45
CA PHE A 133 -6.64 -2.72 -13.05
C PHE A 133 -5.64 -2.78 -14.23
N GLY A 134 -6.08 -3.23 -15.41
CA GLY A 134 -5.25 -3.29 -16.60
C GLY A 134 -4.71 -1.94 -17.08
N GLU A 135 -5.35 -0.83 -16.70
CA GLU A 135 -4.94 0.51 -17.11
C GLU A 135 -3.70 1.00 -16.35
N TYR A 136 -3.56 0.61 -15.08
CA TYR A 136 -2.45 1.09 -14.25
C TYR A 136 -1.48 -0.01 -13.81
N SER A 137 -1.83 -1.27 -13.94
CA SER A 137 -0.97 -2.39 -13.50
C SER A 137 0.43 -2.38 -14.13
N ARG A 138 0.51 -1.99 -15.42
CA ARG A 138 1.79 -1.88 -16.14
C ARG A 138 2.68 -0.73 -15.66
N MET A 139 2.11 0.24 -14.96
CA MET A 139 2.83 1.38 -14.39
C MET A 139 3.35 1.09 -12.98
N LEU A 140 2.86 0.00 -12.35
CA LEU A 140 3.32 -0.41 -11.03
C LEU A 140 4.77 -0.90 -11.08
N PRO A 141 5.58 -0.62 -10.03
CA PRO A 141 6.83 -1.31 -9.81
C PRO A 141 6.67 -2.83 -9.84
N GLU A 142 7.68 -3.55 -10.30
CA GLU A 142 7.59 -4.99 -10.53
C GLU A 142 7.15 -5.76 -9.26
N GLY A 143 7.75 -5.47 -8.12
CA GLY A 143 7.38 -6.09 -6.84
C GLY A 143 5.92 -5.84 -6.42
N LEU A 144 5.30 -4.73 -6.86
CA LEU A 144 3.90 -4.45 -6.58
C LEU A 144 2.94 -5.14 -7.55
N ARG A 145 3.38 -5.54 -8.74
CA ARG A 145 2.51 -6.20 -9.73
C ARG A 145 2.03 -7.55 -9.24
N LEU A 146 2.91 -8.35 -8.64
CA LEU A 146 2.55 -9.64 -8.08
C LEU A 146 1.48 -9.48 -6.99
N PHE A 147 1.73 -8.59 -6.02
CA PHE A 147 0.78 -8.29 -4.96
C PHE A 147 -0.56 -7.79 -5.51
N ALA A 148 -0.53 -6.85 -6.46
CA ALA A 148 -1.73 -6.32 -7.10
C ALA A 148 -2.54 -7.41 -7.81
N THR A 149 -1.87 -8.31 -8.54
CA THR A 149 -2.53 -9.43 -9.22
C THR A 149 -3.19 -10.38 -8.22
N TYR A 150 -2.53 -10.65 -7.09
CA TYR A 150 -3.11 -11.45 -6.01
C TYR A 150 -4.36 -10.80 -5.41
N VAL A 151 -4.30 -9.49 -5.09
CA VAL A 151 -5.45 -8.77 -4.53
C VAL A 151 -6.63 -8.76 -5.49
N MET A 152 -6.37 -8.56 -6.78
CA MET A 152 -7.40 -8.62 -7.82
C MET A 152 -8.03 -10.01 -7.93
N ALA A 153 -7.20 -11.06 -7.95
CA ALA A 153 -7.69 -12.45 -7.99
C ALA A 153 -8.61 -12.74 -6.79
N HIS A 154 -8.19 -12.33 -5.60
CA HIS A 154 -8.97 -12.52 -4.38
C HIS A 154 -10.30 -11.76 -4.42
N HIS A 155 -10.29 -10.49 -4.84
CA HIS A 155 -11.53 -9.70 -4.98
C HIS A 155 -12.48 -10.28 -6.03
N THR A 156 -11.95 -10.69 -7.18
CA THR A 156 -12.72 -11.34 -8.25
C THR A 156 -13.37 -12.66 -7.76
N TYR A 157 -12.62 -13.43 -6.95
CA TYR A 157 -13.15 -14.62 -6.31
C TYR A 157 -14.30 -14.30 -5.35
N LEU A 158 -14.16 -13.28 -4.50
CA LEU A 158 -15.21 -12.86 -3.56
C LEU A 158 -16.48 -12.37 -4.26
N ASN A 159 -16.35 -11.85 -5.48
CA ASN A 159 -17.48 -11.45 -6.32
C ASN A 159 -18.13 -12.63 -7.10
N GLY A 160 -17.67 -13.87 -6.88
CA GLY A 160 -18.22 -15.06 -7.50
C GLY A 160 -17.67 -15.37 -8.91
N GLU A 161 -16.73 -14.58 -9.41
CA GLU A 161 -16.12 -14.78 -10.73
C GLU A 161 -14.97 -15.80 -10.67
N ILE A 162 -15.30 -17.05 -10.33
CA ILE A 162 -14.33 -18.10 -9.97
C ILE A 162 -13.29 -18.34 -11.09
N TRP A 163 -13.72 -18.42 -12.35
CA TRP A 163 -12.82 -18.70 -13.46
C TRP A 163 -11.86 -17.56 -13.78
N SER A 164 -12.35 -16.31 -13.69
CA SER A 164 -11.49 -15.12 -13.83
C SER A 164 -10.46 -15.05 -12.71
N ALA A 165 -10.88 -15.30 -11.47
CA ALA A 165 -10.01 -15.35 -10.29
C ALA A 165 -8.94 -16.43 -10.41
N TYR A 166 -9.31 -17.63 -10.88
CA TYR A 166 -8.37 -18.73 -11.12
C TYR A 166 -7.31 -18.36 -12.17
N GLY A 167 -7.74 -17.74 -13.28
CA GLY A 167 -6.82 -17.26 -14.31
C GLY A 167 -5.81 -16.25 -13.80
N MET A 168 -6.28 -15.27 -12.98
CA MET A 168 -5.41 -14.27 -12.35
C MET A 168 -4.44 -14.88 -11.33
N GLY A 169 -4.93 -15.80 -10.49
CA GLY A 169 -4.09 -16.51 -9.52
C GLY A 169 -3.00 -17.34 -10.18
N LYS A 170 -3.34 -18.02 -11.29
CA LYS A 170 -2.36 -18.75 -12.09
C LYS A 170 -1.33 -17.80 -12.70
N ALA A 171 -1.73 -16.65 -13.23
CA ALA A 171 -0.80 -15.64 -13.73
C ALA A 171 0.15 -15.12 -12.64
N ALA A 172 -0.35 -14.90 -11.43
CA ALA A 172 0.47 -14.51 -10.29
C ALA A 172 1.55 -15.54 -9.95
N LEU A 173 1.23 -16.83 -10.01
CA LEU A 173 2.20 -17.91 -9.78
C LEU A 173 3.33 -17.95 -10.83
N PHE A 174 3.08 -17.49 -12.06
CA PHE A 174 4.11 -17.39 -13.09
C PHE A 174 4.98 -16.13 -12.96
N MET A 175 4.56 -15.16 -12.13
CA MET A 175 5.31 -13.92 -11.87
C MET A 175 6.19 -14.04 -10.62
N ALA A 176 5.94 -15.05 -9.77
CA ALA A 176 6.69 -15.31 -8.53
C ALA A 176 7.95 -16.14 -8.80
#